data_20ab2bd818b3146ca12573a6323345ec
#
_entry.id   20ab2bd818b3146ca12573a6323345ec
#
_cell.length_a   1.000
_cell.length_b   1.000
_cell.length_c   1.000
_cell.angle_alpha   90.00
_cell.angle_beta   90.00
_cell.angle_gamma   90.00
#
_symmetry.space_group_name_H-M   'P 1'
#
loop_
_entity.id
_entity.type
_entity.pdbx_description
1 polymer ?
#
loop_
_entity_poly.entity_id
_entity_poly.type
_entity_poly.pdbx_seq_one_letter_code
_entity_poly.pdbx_strand_id
1 'polypeptide(L)'
;MKYLINILFVAFLFVGCYQKQVVDLKTEDTPIEIRDSNIEIIKPIDSIIQEEIIDPFEKKDSSYYFNPKNNKINVALIYPSQLVGRYAKSSINTILGYLNFIDEKYNLIAIDTLDESLENMQRVMDELEDLEIKNVVALFTPESVNNLKEIKIDKFKIYFPLIEKKEYVLGDENLVLSENIIFGAISYSEQLKKLSQYSDSDNVLFYLDTYLGNKLKHSYDELNITTSIQKDIKRTDTNFKNIVKDDRLNDSFIFLNLDIVKSSLILSQLRANEIDPKIIFATQVLYDPILMTLTQYKDRERLLIANSIDRVSSELKDNISNFGGNISYEWVDYSTLVGVNYLLKGNNEIVSTKVENNQAIYIPKLYISTAFGFVEIK
;
A
#
# COMPACT_ATOMS: atom_id res chain seq x y z
N MET A 1 -65.88 -2.00 -30.06
CA MET A 1 -65.55 -3.39 -29.77
C MET A 1 -64.36 -3.96 -30.54
N LYS A 2 -63.91 -3.37 -31.67
CA LYS A 2 -62.70 -3.79 -32.42
C LYS A 2 -61.36 -3.35 -31.81
N TYR A 3 -61.32 -2.33 -31.00
CA TYR A 3 -60.09 -1.85 -30.36
C TYR A 3 -59.71 -2.55 -29.06
N LEU A 4 -60.66 -3.18 -28.38
CA LEU A 4 -60.41 -3.93 -27.13
C LEU A 4 -59.71 -5.29 -27.41
N ILE A 5 -59.94 -5.89 -28.58
CA ILE A 5 -59.32 -7.19 -28.96
C ILE A 5 -57.85 -7.03 -29.34
N ASN A 6 -57.49 -5.87 -29.92
CA ASN A 6 -56.08 -5.62 -30.28
C ASN A 6 -55.18 -5.31 -29.07
N ILE A 7 -55.73 -4.77 -28.00
CA ILE A 7 -54.94 -4.50 -26.77
C ILE A 7 -54.71 -5.82 -26.00
N LEU A 8 -55.64 -6.77 -26.07
CA LEU A 8 -55.46 -8.09 -25.42
C LEU A 8 -54.42 -8.95 -26.13
N PHE A 9 -54.20 -8.76 -27.45
CA PHE A 9 -53.25 -9.54 -28.23
C PHE A 9 -51.81 -9.03 -28.05
N VAL A 10 -51.63 -7.74 -27.75
CA VAL A 10 -50.33 -7.15 -27.47
C VAL A 10 -49.85 -7.47 -26.06
N ALA A 11 -50.77 -7.65 -25.10
CA ALA A 11 -50.41 -8.02 -23.72
C ALA A 11 -49.95 -9.47 -23.57
N PHE A 12 -50.26 -10.36 -24.54
CA PHE A 12 -49.83 -11.78 -24.50
C PHE A 12 -48.39 -12.02 -25.09
N LEU A 13 -47.80 -11.04 -25.72
CA LEU A 13 -46.44 -11.18 -26.30
C LEU A 13 -45.30 -10.84 -25.31
N PHE A 14 -45.60 -10.43 -24.09
CA PHE A 14 -44.58 -10.10 -23.08
C PHE A 14 -44.49 -11.08 -21.90
N VAL A 15 -45.20 -12.20 -21.93
CA VAL A 15 -45.04 -13.29 -20.96
C VAL A 15 -43.98 -14.27 -21.55
N GLY A 16 -42.73 -13.84 -21.69
CA GLY A 16 -41.62 -14.72 -21.96
C GLY A 16 -41.31 -15.53 -20.71
N CYS A 17 -41.59 -16.83 -20.75
CA CYS A 17 -41.16 -17.79 -19.74
C CYS A 17 -39.64 -17.73 -19.56
N TYR A 18 -39.18 -17.27 -18.42
CA TYR A 18 -37.81 -17.42 -17.97
C TYR A 18 -37.62 -18.88 -17.53
N GLN A 19 -37.25 -19.74 -18.47
CA GLN A 19 -36.82 -21.10 -18.17
C GLN A 19 -35.36 -21.02 -17.66
N LYS A 20 -35.20 -21.28 -16.36
CA LYS A 20 -33.90 -21.54 -15.74
C LYS A 20 -33.40 -22.87 -16.32
N GLN A 21 -32.47 -22.83 -17.29
CA GLN A 21 -31.74 -24.01 -17.70
C GLN A 21 -30.82 -24.42 -16.55
N VAL A 22 -31.19 -25.48 -15.87
CA VAL A 22 -30.29 -26.27 -15.03
C VAL A 22 -29.46 -27.10 -15.99
N VAL A 23 -28.19 -26.75 -16.17
CA VAL A 23 -27.25 -27.60 -16.89
C VAL A 23 -26.81 -28.70 -15.94
N ASP A 24 -27.40 -29.88 -16.10
CA ASP A 24 -26.89 -31.13 -15.52
C ASP A 24 -25.59 -31.50 -16.23
N LEU A 25 -24.46 -31.20 -15.59
CA LEU A 25 -23.18 -31.74 -15.99
C LEU A 25 -23.13 -33.25 -15.65
N LYS A 26 -23.61 -34.08 -16.52
CA LYS A 26 -23.23 -35.49 -16.52
C LYS A 26 -21.77 -35.59 -16.95
N THR A 27 -20.92 -35.94 -16.01
CA THR A 27 -19.55 -36.41 -16.29
C THR A 27 -19.66 -37.78 -16.98
N GLU A 28 -19.48 -37.80 -18.28
CA GLU A 28 -19.10 -39.02 -18.98
C GLU A 28 -17.60 -39.21 -18.85
N ASP A 29 -17.22 -40.24 -18.09
CA ASP A 29 -15.86 -40.76 -18.01
C ASP A 29 -15.41 -41.32 -19.37
N THR A 30 -14.78 -40.51 -20.19
CA THR A 30 -13.94 -40.95 -21.29
C THR A 30 -12.49 -40.75 -20.91
N PRO A 31 -11.65 -41.81 -20.91
CA PRO A 31 -10.22 -41.65 -20.67
C PRO A 31 -9.60 -40.85 -21.80
N ILE A 32 -9.14 -39.66 -21.55
CA ILE A 32 -8.31 -38.89 -22.48
C ILE A 32 -6.89 -39.46 -22.35
N GLU A 33 -6.43 -40.21 -23.37
CA GLU A 33 -5.01 -40.51 -23.54
C GLU A 33 -4.23 -39.19 -23.68
N ILE A 34 -3.55 -38.80 -22.61
CA ILE A 34 -2.59 -37.68 -22.63
C ILE A 34 -1.33 -38.21 -23.32
N ARG A 35 -1.13 -37.84 -24.58
CA ARG A 35 0.17 -37.97 -25.23
C ARG A 35 1.13 -37.02 -24.50
N ASP A 36 2.26 -37.61 -24.09
CA ASP A 36 3.40 -36.90 -23.55
C ASP A 36 3.82 -35.71 -24.43
N SER A 37 3.38 -34.54 -24.11
CA SER A 37 4.06 -33.32 -24.49
C SER A 37 4.62 -32.73 -23.16
N ASN A 38 5.93 -32.51 -23.13
CA ASN A 38 6.65 -31.91 -22.03
C ASN A 38 6.02 -30.54 -21.65
N ILE A 39 4.97 -30.57 -20.85
CA ILE A 39 4.48 -29.43 -20.14
C ILE A 39 5.19 -29.51 -18.79
N GLU A 40 6.26 -28.76 -18.60
CA GLU A 40 6.76 -28.47 -17.27
C GLU A 40 5.57 -27.93 -16.48
N ILE A 41 5.16 -28.71 -15.49
CA ILE A 41 4.13 -28.29 -14.53
C ILE A 41 4.73 -27.08 -13.81
N ILE A 42 4.22 -25.88 -14.11
CA ILE A 42 4.57 -24.67 -13.35
C ILE A 42 4.12 -24.96 -11.93
N LYS A 43 5.09 -25.14 -11.03
CA LYS A 43 4.83 -25.33 -9.60
C LYS A 43 4.00 -24.15 -9.10
N PRO A 44 3.03 -24.37 -8.19
CA PRO A 44 2.31 -23.26 -7.56
C PRO A 44 3.27 -22.22 -6.98
N ILE A 45 2.92 -20.94 -7.10
CA ILE A 45 3.74 -19.81 -6.62
C ILE A 45 4.16 -20.02 -5.15
N ASP A 46 3.29 -20.58 -4.32
CA ASP A 46 3.61 -20.91 -2.93
C ASP A 46 4.78 -21.89 -2.78
N SER A 47 4.99 -22.81 -3.74
CA SER A 47 6.13 -23.74 -3.70
C SER A 47 7.44 -23.10 -4.17
N ILE A 48 7.36 -22.11 -5.07
CA ILE A 48 8.53 -21.35 -5.55
C ILE A 48 9.02 -20.43 -4.41
N ILE A 49 8.09 -19.77 -3.71
CA ILE A 49 8.41 -18.90 -2.58
C ILE A 49 9.08 -19.71 -1.45
N GLN A 50 8.62 -20.93 -1.19
CA GLN A 50 9.20 -21.79 -0.15
C GLN A 50 10.62 -22.31 -0.50
N GLU A 51 10.97 -22.42 -1.79
CA GLU A 51 12.30 -22.88 -2.20
C GLU A 51 13.36 -21.75 -2.20
N GLU A 52 12.92 -20.47 -2.26
CA GLU A 52 13.81 -19.30 -2.39
C GLU A 52 13.85 -18.38 -1.16
N ILE A 53 12.88 -18.50 -0.26
CA ILE A 53 12.84 -17.78 1.00
C ILE A 53 13.23 -18.74 2.12
N ILE A 54 14.36 -18.49 2.75
CA ILE A 54 14.81 -19.26 3.91
C ILE A 54 14.36 -18.50 5.16
N ASP A 55 13.40 -19.08 5.91
CA ASP A 55 13.10 -18.63 7.26
C ASP A 55 14.05 -19.34 8.24
N PRO A 56 15.03 -18.66 8.82
CA PRO A 56 16.02 -19.29 9.70
C PRO A 56 15.43 -19.78 11.04
N PHE A 57 14.17 -19.45 11.34
CA PHE A 57 13.49 -19.92 12.57
C PHE A 57 12.74 -21.24 12.39
N GLU A 58 12.47 -21.70 11.18
CA GLU A 58 12.09 -23.09 10.98
C GLU A 58 13.30 -24.00 11.28
N LYS A 59 13.37 -24.52 12.49
CA LYS A 59 14.29 -25.60 12.86
C LYS A 59 13.94 -26.88 12.09
N LYS A 60 14.10 -26.89 10.80
CA LYS A 60 14.15 -28.08 9.98
C LYS A 60 15.55 -28.20 9.43
N ASP A 61 16.14 -29.35 9.79
CA ASP A 61 17.43 -29.87 9.34
C ASP A 61 18.21 -28.94 8.37
N SER A 62 19.26 -28.43 8.89
CA SER A 62 20.35 -27.58 8.42
C SER A 62 21.01 -27.94 7.06
N SER A 63 20.27 -28.41 6.07
CA SER A 63 20.81 -28.69 4.75
C SER A 63 20.60 -27.58 3.69
N TYR A 64 19.88 -26.52 4.02
CA TYR A 64 19.87 -25.32 3.20
C TYR A 64 21.09 -24.46 3.53
N TYR A 65 22.21 -24.80 2.89
CA TYR A 65 23.39 -23.96 2.97
C TYR A 65 23.16 -22.65 2.22
N PHE A 66 22.79 -21.60 2.96
CA PHE A 66 23.01 -20.26 2.49
C PHE A 66 24.51 -20.11 2.22
N ASN A 67 24.91 -20.00 0.98
CA ASN A 67 26.30 -19.78 0.62
C ASN A 67 26.45 -18.36 0.07
N PRO A 68 26.87 -17.38 0.90
CA PRO A 68 27.05 -16.00 0.48
C PRO A 68 28.14 -15.81 -0.59
N LYS A 69 28.99 -16.82 -0.80
CA LYS A 69 30.11 -16.78 -1.75
C LYS A 69 29.76 -17.27 -3.16
N ASN A 70 28.51 -17.71 -3.40
CA ASN A 70 28.08 -17.93 -4.77
C ASN A 70 27.79 -16.58 -5.45
N ASN A 71 27.96 -16.49 -6.77
CA ASN A 71 27.76 -15.25 -7.57
C ASN A 71 26.27 -14.83 -7.62
N LYS A 72 25.60 -14.76 -6.47
CA LYS A 72 24.22 -14.37 -6.32
C LYS A 72 24.11 -13.04 -5.57
N ILE A 73 23.08 -12.28 -5.88
CA ILE A 73 22.68 -11.13 -5.07
C ILE A 73 22.07 -11.62 -3.76
N ASN A 74 22.60 -11.16 -2.63
CA ASN A 74 22.07 -11.51 -1.31
C ASN A 74 21.26 -10.32 -0.76
N VAL A 75 20.00 -10.55 -0.45
CA VAL A 75 19.07 -9.56 0.12
C VAL A 75 18.37 -10.16 1.33
N ALA A 76 18.23 -9.39 2.39
CA ALA A 76 17.37 -9.74 3.51
C ALA A 76 16.17 -8.78 3.59
N LEU A 77 15.01 -9.34 3.97
CA LEU A 77 13.90 -8.59 4.52
C LEU A 77 13.80 -8.91 6.01
N ILE A 78 13.82 -7.91 6.88
CA ILE A 78 13.58 -8.08 8.31
C ILE A 78 12.32 -7.33 8.72
N TYR A 79 11.54 -7.93 9.62
CA TYR A 79 10.23 -7.39 9.97
C TYR A 79 9.74 -7.86 11.34
N PRO A 80 9.08 -7.00 12.14
CA PRO A 80 8.40 -7.38 13.38
C PRO A 80 6.98 -7.91 13.06
N SER A 81 6.79 -9.23 13.05
CA SER A 81 5.52 -9.86 12.62
C SER A 81 4.31 -9.42 13.44
N GLN A 82 4.50 -9.12 14.73
CA GLN A 82 3.43 -8.66 15.62
C GLN A 82 2.89 -7.26 15.24
N LEU A 83 3.68 -6.45 14.52
CA LEU A 83 3.33 -5.08 14.15
C LEU A 83 2.98 -4.94 12.66
N VAL A 84 3.81 -5.49 11.79
CA VAL A 84 3.72 -5.27 10.34
C VAL A 84 3.61 -6.56 9.51
N GLY A 85 3.34 -7.71 10.13
CA GLY A 85 3.34 -9.02 9.48
C GLY A 85 2.52 -9.08 8.18
N ARG A 86 1.40 -8.37 8.09
CA ARG A 86 0.60 -8.30 6.85
C ARG A 86 1.36 -7.64 5.69
N TYR A 87 2.25 -6.68 5.98
CA TYR A 87 3.05 -5.99 4.95
C TYR A 87 4.28 -6.81 4.57
N ALA A 88 4.80 -7.64 5.48
CA ALA A 88 5.97 -8.47 5.23
C ALA A 88 5.79 -9.38 4.02
N LYS A 89 4.66 -10.10 3.94
CA LYS A 89 4.34 -10.96 2.79
C LYS A 89 4.30 -10.18 1.47
N SER A 90 3.64 -9.04 1.45
CA SER A 90 3.53 -8.21 0.24
C SER A 90 4.89 -7.63 -0.17
N SER A 91 5.71 -7.21 0.79
CA SER A 91 7.08 -6.72 0.56
C SER A 91 7.99 -7.82 0.04
N ILE A 92 7.90 -9.06 0.57
CA ILE A 92 8.63 -10.22 0.04
C ILE A 92 8.26 -10.43 -1.43
N ASN A 93 6.97 -10.45 -1.75
CA ASN A 93 6.47 -10.61 -3.11
C ASN A 93 6.98 -9.50 -4.04
N THR A 94 7.04 -8.28 -3.55
CA THR A 94 7.58 -7.14 -4.30
C THR A 94 9.07 -7.31 -4.59
N ILE A 95 9.86 -7.74 -3.61
CA ILE A 95 11.30 -8.01 -3.80
C ILE A 95 11.49 -9.14 -4.80
N LEU A 96 10.75 -10.25 -4.66
CA LEU A 96 10.82 -11.38 -5.60
C LEU A 96 10.48 -10.97 -7.03
N GLY A 97 9.38 -10.24 -7.22
CA GLY A 97 8.99 -9.74 -8.54
C GLY A 97 10.02 -8.81 -9.15
N TYR A 98 10.65 -7.93 -8.34
CA TYR A 98 11.73 -7.07 -8.80
C TYR A 98 12.99 -7.85 -9.17
N LEU A 99 13.42 -8.80 -8.34
CA LEU A 99 14.60 -9.63 -8.59
C LEU A 99 14.42 -10.48 -9.85
N ASN A 100 13.22 -11.03 -10.05
CA ASN A 100 12.87 -11.73 -11.29
C ASN A 100 12.88 -10.81 -12.51
N PHE A 101 12.38 -9.57 -12.38
CA PHE A 101 12.38 -8.59 -13.46
C PHE A 101 13.80 -8.22 -13.94
N ILE A 102 14.77 -8.08 -13.01
CA ILE A 102 16.15 -7.75 -13.38
C ILE A 102 16.96 -8.97 -13.85
N ASP A 103 16.37 -10.16 -13.88
CA ASP A 103 16.97 -11.43 -14.36
C ASP A 103 18.31 -11.76 -13.72
N GLU A 104 18.45 -11.51 -12.42
CA GLU A 104 19.66 -11.78 -11.66
C GLU A 104 19.47 -13.02 -10.77
N LYS A 105 20.54 -13.80 -10.58
CA LYS A 105 20.53 -14.88 -9.58
C LYS A 105 20.58 -14.27 -8.19
N TYR A 106 19.69 -14.70 -7.29
CA TYR A 106 19.57 -14.13 -5.95
C TYR A 106 19.38 -15.18 -4.86
N ASN A 107 19.63 -14.75 -3.64
CA ASN A 107 19.15 -15.35 -2.40
C ASN A 107 18.36 -14.28 -1.66
N LEU A 108 17.11 -14.56 -1.31
CA LEU A 108 16.28 -13.73 -0.46
C LEU A 108 16.03 -14.47 0.86
N ILE A 109 16.30 -13.78 1.97
CA ILE A 109 16.02 -14.28 3.32
C ILE A 109 15.03 -13.34 3.97
N ALA A 110 13.98 -13.90 4.57
CA ALA A 110 13.03 -13.18 5.39
C ALA A 110 13.23 -13.57 6.86
N ILE A 111 13.53 -12.60 7.74
CA ILE A 111 13.80 -12.84 9.15
C ILE A 111 12.80 -12.07 10.00
N ASP A 112 12.06 -12.80 10.82
CA ASP A 112 11.12 -12.24 11.79
C ASP A 112 11.82 -11.81 13.07
N THR A 113 11.70 -10.54 13.44
CA THR A 113 12.17 -10.03 14.74
C THR A 113 11.13 -10.24 15.84
N LEU A 114 9.91 -10.67 15.51
CA LEU A 114 8.71 -10.74 16.33
C LEU A 114 8.17 -9.36 16.70
N ASP A 115 8.97 -8.55 17.36
CA ASP A 115 8.69 -7.18 17.79
C ASP A 115 9.88 -6.26 17.52
N GLU A 116 9.83 -5.03 18.02
CA GLU A 116 10.89 -4.01 17.87
C GLU A 116 11.68 -3.81 19.18
N SER A 117 11.74 -4.81 20.06
CA SER A 117 12.60 -4.77 21.23
C SER A 117 14.08 -4.79 20.83
N LEU A 118 14.91 -4.10 21.60
CA LEU A 118 16.35 -4.01 21.35
C LEU A 118 16.98 -5.41 21.23
N GLU A 119 16.58 -6.36 22.09
CA GLU A 119 17.08 -7.73 22.10
C GLU A 119 16.78 -8.46 20.79
N ASN A 120 15.53 -8.42 20.33
CA ASN A 120 15.10 -9.10 19.10
C ASN A 120 15.73 -8.47 17.85
N MET A 121 15.82 -7.15 17.82
CA MET A 121 16.47 -6.44 16.72
C MET A 121 17.96 -6.73 16.66
N GLN A 122 18.68 -6.69 17.80
CA GLN A 122 20.10 -7.01 17.87
C GLN A 122 20.37 -8.46 17.43
N ARG A 123 19.59 -9.42 17.92
CA ARG A 123 19.69 -10.82 17.52
C ARG A 123 19.66 -10.99 15.99
N VAL A 124 18.72 -10.32 15.32
CA VAL A 124 18.59 -10.42 13.86
C VAL A 124 19.75 -9.73 13.14
N MET A 125 20.26 -8.61 13.66
CA MET A 125 21.44 -7.96 13.10
C MET A 125 22.70 -8.82 13.22
N ASP A 126 22.87 -9.51 14.35
CA ASP A 126 23.99 -10.45 14.55
C ASP A 126 23.87 -11.64 13.58
N GLU A 127 22.67 -12.15 13.37
CA GLU A 127 22.42 -13.23 12.41
C GLU A 127 22.72 -12.81 10.97
N LEU A 128 22.34 -11.60 10.56
CA LEU A 128 22.67 -11.05 9.24
C LEU A 128 24.19 -10.88 9.04
N GLU A 129 24.90 -10.52 10.13
CA GLU A 129 26.37 -10.43 10.10
C GLU A 129 27.02 -11.81 9.91
N ASP A 130 26.55 -12.81 10.64
CA ASP A 130 27.02 -14.20 10.53
C ASP A 130 26.75 -14.78 9.12
N LEU A 131 25.63 -14.39 8.49
CA LEU A 131 25.28 -14.78 7.14
C LEU A 131 25.97 -13.93 6.04
N GLU A 132 26.81 -12.95 6.42
CA GLU A 132 27.49 -12.02 5.52
C GLU A 132 26.55 -11.25 4.58
N ILE A 133 25.28 -11.02 4.98
CA ILE A 133 24.28 -10.29 4.19
C ILE A 133 24.41 -8.79 4.46
N LYS A 134 24.54 -8.01 3.39
CA LYS A 134 24.75 -6.56 3.48
C LYS A 134 23.57 -5.73 3.01
N ASN A 135 22.78 -6.21 2.05
CA ASN A 135 21.63 -5.47 1.52
C ASN A 135 20.37 -5.87 2.31
N VAL A 136 19.82 -4.93 3.07
CA VAL A 136 18.74 -5.20 4.01
C VAL A 136 17.59 -4.23 3.77
N VAL A 137 16.37 -4.76 3.61
CA VAL A 137 15.12 -4.01 3.71
C VAL A 137 14.53 -4.28 5.09
N ALA A 138 14.30 -3.23 5.89
CA ALA A 138 13.86 -3.37 7.27
C ALA A 138 12.50 -2.67 7.47
N LEU A 139 11.46 -3.44 7.69
CA LEU A 139 10.09 -2.95 7.90
C LEU A 139 9.85 -2.49 9.35
N PHE A 140 10.81 -1.80 9.92
CA PHE A 140 10.63 -1.21 11.25
C PHE A 140 9.78 0.05 11.22
N THR A 141 9.03 0.26 12.30
CA THR A 141 8.18 1.44 12.47
C THR A 141 8.95 2.61 13.10
N PRO A 142 8.44 3.84 13.07
CA PRO A 142 9.09 4.98 13.72
C PRO A 142 9.31 4.80 15.24
N GLU A 143 8.50 3.97 15.89
CA GLU A 143 8.63 3.67 17.32
C GLU A 143 9.93 2.95 17.66
N SER A 144 10.50 2.21 16.71
CA SER A 144 11.77 1.48 16.88
C SER A 144 13.01 2.39 16.87
N VAL A 145 12.87 3.66 16.48
CA VAL A 145 14.01 4.56 16.22
C VAL A 145 14.98 4.66 17.41
N ASN A 146 14.48 4.71 18.63
CA ASN A 146 15.35 4.75 19.80
C ASN A 146 16.21 3.49 19.93
N ASN A 147 15.62 2.32 19.72
CA ASN A 147 16.33 1.05 19.75
C ASN A 147 17.29 0.91 18.56
N LEU A 148 16.90 1.41 17.36
CA LEU A 148 17.77 1.44 16.19
C LEU A 148 19.03 2.26 16.41
N LYS A 149 18.97 3.36 17.18
CA LYS A 149 20.14 4.20 17.51
C LYS A 149 21.12 3.49 18.46
N GLU A 150 20.70 2.48 19.18
CA GLU A 150 21.55 1.69 20.09
C GLU A 150 22.27 0.53 19.36
N ILE A 151 21.80 0.15 18.16
CA ILE A 151 22.33 -0.97 17.37
C ILE A 151 23.32 -0.46 16.31
N LYS A 152 24.38 -1.22 16.09
CA LYS A 152 25.35 -0.93 15.01
C LYS A 152 24.83 -1.37 13.65
N ILE A 153 24.08 -0.53 12.98
CA ILE A 153 23.52 -0.78 11.64
C ILE A 153 24.37 -0.26 10.49
N ASP A 154 25.43 0.48 10.75
CA ASP A 154 26.34 1.09 9.77
C ASP A 154 27.14 0.08 8.94
N LYS A 155 27.22 -1.18 9.40
CA LYS A 155 27.81 -2.30 8.66
C LYS A 155 26.97 -2.76 7.47
N PHE A 156 25.67 -2.46 7.48
CA PHE A 156 24.71 -2.87 6.47
C PHE A 156 24.39 -1.71 5.53
N LYS A 157 24.06 -2.03 4.30
CA LYS A 157 23.33 -1.13 3.41
C LYS A 157 21.86 -1.39 3.63
N ILE A 158 21.21 -0.56 4.47
CA ILE A 158 19.87 -0.81 5.01
C ILE A 158 18.88 0.26 4.56
N TYR A 159 17.71 -0.19 4.15
CA TYR A 159 16.59 0.66 3.74
C TYR A 159 15.37 0.44 4.63
N PHE A 160 14.80 1.53 5.14
CA PHE A 160 13.66 1.55 6.04
C PHE A 160 12.40 2.06 5.32
N PRO A 161 11.54 1.20 4.77
CA PRO A 161 10.36 1.62 4.01
C PRO A 161 9.34 2.44 4.81
N LEU A 162 9.31 2.30 6.14
CA LEU A 162 8.27 2.86 7.01
C LEU A 162 8.73 4.08 7.83
N ILE A 163 10.02 4.42 7.80
CA ILE A 163 10.62 5.51 8.59
C ILE A 163 11.00 6.66 7.67
N GLU A 164 10.63 7.90 8.03
CA GLU A 164 11.17 9.12 7.42
C GLU A 164 12.48 9.51 8.12
N LYS A 165 13.45 10.08 7.38
CA LYS A 165 14.72 10.55 7.95
C LYS A 165 14.50 11.51 9.13
N LYS A 166 13.52 12.44 9.02
CA LYS A 166 13.20 13.39 10.09
C LYS A 166 12.80 12.72 11.41
N GLU A 167 12.14 11.54 11.35
CA GLU A 167 11.76 10.77 12.52
C GLU A 167 12.99 10.14 13.20
N TYR A 168 13.97 9.71 12.41
CA TYR A 168 15.21 9.13 12.93
C TYR A 168 16.14 10.18 13.54
N VAL A 169 16.28 11.35 12.93
CA VAL A 169 17.17 12.41 13.43
C VAL A 169 16.52 13.30 14.50
N LEU A 170 15.25 13.09 14.81
CA LEU A 170 14.54 13.89 15.81
C LEU A 170 15.30 13.91 17.15
N GLY A 171 15.57 15.12 17.64
CA GLY A 171 16.34 15.33 18.87
C GLY A 171 17.86 15.34 18.72
N ASP A 172 18.38 15.04 17.52
CA ASP A 172 19.80 15.14 17.18
C ASP A 172 20.01 15.64 15.74
N GLU A 173 19.74 16.90 15.50
CA GLU A 173 19.81 17.53 14.17
C GLU A 173 21.23 17.52 13.56
N ASN A 174 22.26 17.30 14.38
CA ASN A 174 23.65 17.24 13.94
C ASN A 174 24.15 15.80 13.68
N LEU A 175 23.26 14.80 13.77
CA LEU A 175 23.62 13.41 13.56
C LEU A 175 24.11 13.18 12.12
N VAL A 176 25.37 12.81 12.00
CA VAL A 176 25.96 12.41 10.71
C VAL A 176 25.59 10.96 10.43
N LEU A 177 24.72 10.77 9.45
CA LEU A 177 24.30 9.44 9.03
C LEU A 177 25.30 8.81 8.06
N SER A 178 25.52 7.50 8.21
CA SER A 178 26.20 6.72 7.18
C SER A 178 25.40 6.74 5.87
N GLU A 179 26.07 6.82 4.74
CA GLU A 179 25.45 6.73 3.40
C GLU A 179 24.72 5.39 3.18
N ASN A 180 25.03 4.40 4.01
CA ASN A 180 24.41 3.07 3.94
C ASN A 180 23.04 2.99 4.64
N ILE A 181 22.61 4.03 5.37
CA ILE A 181 21.33 4.07 6.09
C ILE A 181 20.36 4.92 5.27
N ILE A 182 19.29 4.32 4.76
CA ILE A 182 18.37 4.98 3.84
C ILE A 182 16.94 4.88 4.38
N PHE A 183 16.21 5.97 4.31
CA PHE A 183 14.82 6.08 4.76
C PHE A 183 13.87 6.20 3.57
N GLY A 184 12.78 5.46 3.62
CA GLY A 184 11.91 5.28 2.47
C GLY A 184 10.44 5.60 2.71
N ALA A 185 10.04 6.02 3.92
CA ALA A 185 8.64 6.33 4.16
C ALA A 185 8.18 7.53 3.31
N ILE A 186 6.95 7.43 2.85
CA ILE A 186 6.29 8.56 2.19
C ILE A 186 5.89 9.61 3.20
N SER A 187 5.95 10.88 2.80
CA SER A 187 5.56 11.98 3.66
C SER A 187 4.09 12.35 3.48
N TYR A 188 3.26 12.03 4.47
CA TYR A 188 1.88 12.53 4.52
C TYR A 188 1.83 14.04 4.72
N SER A 189 2.81 14.63 5.41
CA SER A 189 2.91 16.09 5.58
C SER A 189 3.03 16.79 4.23
N GLU A 190 3.86 16.28 3.31
CA GLU A 190 3.99 16.87 1.97
C GLU A 190 2.72 16.67 1.12
N GLN A 191 1.99 15.57 1.29
CA GLN A 191 0.70 15.38 0.62
C GLN A 191 -0.34 16.37 1.13
N LEU A 192 -0.49 16.52 2.44
CA LEU A 192 -1.41 17.47 3.04
C LEU A 192 -1.04 18.91 2.70
N LYS A 193 0.24 19.26 2.70
CA LYS A 193 0.76 20.56 2.25
C LYS A 193 0.43 20.82 0.77
N LYS A 194 0.54 19.81 -0.09
CA LYS A 194 0.15 19.94 -1.50
C LYS A 194 -1.34 20.18 -1.65
N LEU A 195 -2.18 19.47 -0.89
CA LEU A 195 -3.64 19.62 -0.90
C LEU A 195 -4.06 20.99 -0.33
N SER A 196 -3.43 21.45 0.74
CA SER A 196 -3.78 22.73 1.39
C SER A 196 -3.58 23.94 0.49
N GLN A 197 -2.80 23.84 -0.59
CA GLN A 197 -2.66 24.90 -1.59
C GLN A 197 -3.97 25.17 -2.36
N TYR A 198 -4.93 24.26 -2.30
CA TYR A 198 -6.24 24.36 -2.94
C TYR A 198 -7.35 24.69 -1.94
N SER A 199 -7.02 24.86 -0.67
CA SER A 199 -7.95 25.36 0.35
C SER A 199 -7.76 26.86 0.54
N ASP A 200 -8.84 27.52 0.95
CA ASP A 200 -8.85 28.97 1.28
C ASP A 200 -9.18 29.16 2.76
N SER A 201 -10.45 29.25 3.08
CA SER A 201 -10.99 29.36 4.45
C SER A 201 -11.95 28.20 4.72
N ASP A 202 -12.51 28.16 5.91
CA ASP A 202 -13.55 27.17 6.29
C ASP A 202 -13.10 25.70 6.15
N ASN A 203 -11.86 25.45 6.58
CA ASN A 203 -11.34 24.08 6.59
C ASN A 203 -12.02 23.25 7.67
N VAL A 204 -12.34 22.02 7.32
CA VAL A 204 -12.91 21.00 8.20
C VAL A 204 -12.00 19.78 8.18
N LEU A 205 -11.70 19.24 9.36
CA LEU A 205 -10.93 18.02 9.50
C LEU A 205 -11.78 16.89 10.07
N PHE A 206 -11.87 15.77 9.33
CA PHE A 206 -12.29 14.48 9.85
C PHE A 206 -11.08 13.59 10.02
N TYR A 207 -10.84 13.06 11.20
CA TYR A 207 -9.73 12.14 11.44
C TYR A 207 -10.20 10.92 12.25
N LEU A 208 -9.53 9.79 12.04
CA LEU A 208 -9.84 8.54 12.70
C LEU A 208 -8.98 8.41 13.96
N ASP A 209 -9.60 8.04 15.08
CA ASP A 209 -8.88 7.72 16.33
C ASP A 209 -8.14 6.38 16.21
N THR A 210 -7.01 6.42 15.51
CA THR A 210 -6.08 5.33 15.28
C THR A 210 -4.67 5.90 15.17
N TYR A 211 -3.65 5.04 15.24
CA TYR A 211 -2.27 5.46 15.03
C TYR A 211 -2.08 6.28 13.74
N LEU A 212 -2.49 5.73 12.59
CA LEU A 212 -2.37 6.45 11.31
C LEU A 212 -3.21 7.74 11.28
N GLY A 213 -4.45 7.70 11.79
CA GLY A 213 -5.32 8.87 11.81
C GLY A 213 -4.77 9.98 12.70
N ASN A 214 -4.16 9.65 13.83
CA ASN A 214 -3.50 10.60 14.71
C ASN A 214 -2.20 11.16 14.08
N LYS A 215 -1.43 10.32 13.35
CA LYS A 215 -0.26 10.78 12.56
C LYS A 215 -0.69 11.78 11.47
N LEU A 216 -1.75 11.47 10.73
CA LEU A 216 -2.32 12.37 9.72
C LEU A 216 -2.86 13.67 10.34
N LYS A 217 -3.52 13.58 11.50
CA LYS A 217 -3.98 14.76 12.23
C LYS A 217 -2.81 15.64 12.64
N HIS A 218 -1.75 15.05 13.20
CA HIS A 218 -0.55 15.81 13.59
C HIS A 218 0.07 16.52 12.37
N SER A 219 0.24 15.80 11.24
CA SER A 219 0.73 16.40 10.00
C SER A 219 -0.19 17.50 9.44
N TYR A 220 -1.50 17.40 9.67
CA TYR A 220 -2.45 18.46 9.34
C TYR A 220 -2.30 19.67 10.26
N ASP A 221 -2.15 19.46 11.57
CA ASP A 221 -1.97 20.53 12.54
C ASP A 221 -0.69 21.35 12.27
N GLU A 222 0.37 20.69 11.77
CA GLU A 222 1.62 21.36 11.36
C GLU A 222 1.43 22.35 10.19
N LEU A 223 0.36 22.25 9.40
CA LEU A 223 0.07 23.19 8.32
C LEU A 223 -0.30 24.59 8.84
N ASN A 224 -0.73 24.68 10.10
CA ASN A 224 -1.17 25.91 10.76
C ASN A 224 -2.29 26.65 9.97
N ILE A 225 -3.17 25.93 9.30
CA ILE A 225 -4.32 26.48 8.59
C ILE A 225 -5.51 26.64 9.54
N THR A 226 -6.34 27.68 9.30
CA THR A 226 -7.53 27.90 10.12
C THR A 226 -8.53 26.77 9.88
N THR A 227 -8.95 26.11 10.97
CA THR A 227 -9.89 25.00 10.95
C THR A 227 -11.15 25.36 11.73
N SER A 228 -12.29 25.39 11.08
CA SER A 228 -13.58 25.74 11.67
C SER A 228 -14.22 24.57 12.44
N ILE A 229 -13.98 23.34 11.98
CA ILE A 229 -14.56 22.13 12.56
C ILE A 229 -13.50 21.02 12.56
N GLN A 230 -13.35 20.33 13.70
CA GLN A 230 -12.64 19.08 13.80
C GLN A 230 -13.58 18.00 14.30
N LYS A 231 -13.62 16.83 13.62
CA LYS A 231 -14.45 15.69 13.99
C LYS A 231 -13.57 14.46 14.18
N ASP A 232 -13.53 14.01 15.41
CA ASP A 232 -12.91 12.74 15.80
C ASP A 232 -13.89 11.61 15.48
N ILE A 233 -13.47 10.69 14.61
CA ILE A 233 -14.23 9.50 14.21
C ILE A 233 -13.63 8.29 14.90
N LYS A 234 -14.42 7.61 15.71
CA LYS A 234 -13.99 6.40 16.41
C LYS A 234 -14.16 5.15 15.55
N ARG A 235 -13.39 4.11 15.86
CA ARG A 235 -13.53 2.82 15.18
C ARG A 235 -14.94 2.25 15.32
N THR A 236 -15.60 2.49 16.44
CA THR A 236 -16.95 2.01 16.77
C THR A 236 -18.08 2.84 16.20
N ASP A 237 -17.78 4.01 15.60
CA ASP A 237 -18.82 4.87 15.04
C ASP A 237 -19.49 4.23 13.82
N THR A 238 -20.82 4.17 13.88
CA THR A 238 -21.68 3.60 12.84
C THR A 238 -22.75 4.60 12.35
N ASN A 239 -23.01 5.67 13.10
CA ASN A 239 -24.04 6.66 12.76
C ASN A 239 -23.45 7.87 12.02
N PHE A 240 -22.96 7.64 10.81
CA PHE A 240 -22.35 8.68 9.99
C PHE A 240 -23.32 9.78 9.55
N LYS A 241 -24.63 9.48 9.48
CA LYS A 241 -25.65 10.50 9.19
C LYS A 241 -25.61 11.66 10.19
N ASN A 242 -25.51 11.35 11.49
CA ASN A 242 -25.44 12.40 12.52
C ASN A 242 -24.10 13.13 12.52
N ILE A 243 -23.02 12.45 12.11
CA ILE A 243 -21.68 13.04 12.05
C ILE A 243 -21.61 14.14 10.99
N VAL A 244 -22.27 13.94 9.83
CA VAL A 244 -22.26 14.92 8.73
C VAL A 244 -23.42 15.92 8.79
N LYS A 245 -24.35 15.80 9.74
CA LYS A 245 -25.49 16.72 9.91
C LYS A 245 -25.03 18.02 10.53
N ASP A 246 -24.37 18.87 9.73
CA ASP A 246 -23.86 20.17 10.14
C ASP A 246 -23.81 21.08 8.89
N ASP A 247 -24.67 22.10 8.86
CA ASP A 247 -24.80 22.99 7.70
C ASP A 247 -23.52 23.76 7.37
N ARG A 248 -22.59 23.89 8.35
CA ARG A 248 -21.28 24.52 8.12
C ARG A 248 -20.33 23.68 7.24
N LEU A 249 -20.71 22.44 6.93
CA LEU A 249 -19.98 21.61 5.97
C LEU A 249 -20.24 22.03 4.51
N ASN A 250 -21.33 22.79 4.26
CA ASN A 250 -21.59 23.37 2.94
C ASN A 250 -20.54 24.43 2.64
N ASP A 251 -20.13 24.49 1.38
CA ASP A 251 -19.12 25.43 0.88
C ASP A 251 -17.75 25.36 1.63
N SER A 252 -17.52 24.31 2.43
CA SER A 252 -16.27 24.09 3.18
C SER A 252 -15.23 23.30 2.38
N PHE A 253 -14.01 23.30 2.88
CA PHE A 253 -12.90 22.44 2.41
C PHE A 253 -12.69 21.32 3.42
N ILE A 254 -13.01 20.07 3.05
CA ILE A 254 -13.00 18.93 3.98
C ILE A 254 -11.75 18.09 3.80
N PHE A 255 -10.94 17.94 4.84
CA PHE A 255 -9.82 16.99 4.89
C PHE A 255 -10.30 15.68 5.52
N LEU A 256 -10.26 14.59 4.73
CA LEU A 256 -10.63 13.25 5.18
C LEU A 256 -9.36 12.43 5.52
N ASN A 257 -8.95 12.48 6.78
CA ASN A 257 -7.85 11.69 7.33
C ASN A 257 -8.38 10.39 7.97
N LEU A 258 -9.11 9.61 7.17
CA LEU A 258 -9.81 8.39 7.57
C LEU A 258 -9.35 7.20 6.72
N ASP A 259 -9.69 5.98 7.16
CA ASP A 259 -9.58 4.80 6.29
C ASP A 259 -10.59 4.85 5.13
N ILE A 260 -10.38 4.00 4.14
CA ILE A 260 -11.19 4.01 2.91
C ILE A 260 -12.67 3.67 3.16
N VAL A 261 -12.97 2.79 4.14
CA VAL A 261 -14.34 2.38 4.45
C VAL A 261 -15.09 3.53 5.11
N LYS A 262 -14.51 4.14 6.14
CA LYS A 262 -15.15 5.28 6.83
C LYS A 262 -15.26 6.51 5.92
N SER A 263 -14.25 6.74 5.10
CA SER A 263 -14.30 7.81 4.09
C SER A 263 -15.44 7.58 3.10
N SER A 264 -15.63 6.37 2.60
CA SER A 264 -16.72 6.04 1.67
C SER A 264 -18.10 6.28 2.31
N LEU A 265 -18.24 5.93 3.59
CA LEU A 265 -19.49 6.18 4.34
C LEU A 265 -19.72 7.69 4.55
N ILE A 266 -18.70 8.47 4.90
CA ILE A 266 -18.82 9.92 5.02
C ILE A 266 -19.20 10.54 3.66
N LEU A 267 -18.52 10.19 2.57
CA LEU A 267 -18.81 10.70 1.22
C LEU A 267 -20.27 10.44 0.83
N SER A 268 -20.76 9.21 1.03
CA SER A 268 -22.15 8.84 0.74
C SER A 268 -23.14 9.57 1.65
N GLN A 269 -22.81 9.81 2.92
CA GLN A 269 -23.69 10.54 3.84
C GLN A 269 -23.70 12.04 3.59
N LEU A 270 -22.60 12.67 3.19
CA LEU A 270 -22.59 14.05 2.72
C LEU A 270 -23.62 14.21 1.60
N ARG A 271 -23.54 13.35 0.58
CA ARG A 271 -24.47 13.37 -0.54
C ARG A 271 -25.93 13.12 -0.12
N ALA A 272 -26.17 12.11 0.72
CA ALA A 272 -27.51 11.75 1.16
C ALA A 272 -28.19 12.81 2.03
N ASN A 273 -27.43 13.69 2.68
CA ASN A 273 -27.92 14.81 3.46
C ASN A 273 -27.84 16.16 2.71
N GLU A 274 -27.59 16.12 1.39
CA GLU A 274 -27.52 17.32 0.52
C GLU A 274 -26.46 18.34 0.97
N ILE A 275 -25.37 17.86 1.61
CA ILE A 275 -24.22 18.68 1.97
C ILE A 275 -23.29 18.76 0.77
N ASP A 276 -22.99 19.99 0.33
CA ASP A 276 -22.18 20.28 -0.85
C ASP A 276 -20.89 21.05 -0.47
N PRO A 277 -19.81 20.35 -0.08
CA PRO A 277 -18.51 20.97 0.17
C PRO A 277 -17.89 21.49 -1.14
N LYS A 278 -17.02 22.48 -1.06
CA LYS A 278 -16.26 22.97 -2.24
C LYS A 278 -15.34 21.89 -2.78
N ILE A 279 -14.47 21.36 -1.93
CA ILE A 279 -13.52 20.29 -2.27
C ILE A 279 -13.40 19.36 -1.06
N ILE A 280 -13.22 18.08 -1.33
CA ILE A 280 -12.89 17.07 -0.31
C ILE A 280 -11.47 16.60 -0.59
N PHE A 281 -10.56 16.78 0.35
CA PHE A 281 -9.17 16.40 0.27
C PHE A 281 -8.91 15.07 0.96
N ALA A 282 -8.10 14.22 0.33
CA ALA A 282 -7.62 13.00 0.93
C ALA A 282 -6.17 12.72 0.54
N THR A 283 -5.44 12.06 1.41
CA THR A 283 -4.13 11.52 1.10
C THR A 283 -4.25 10.22 0.29
N GLN A 284 -3.14 9.64 -0.10
CA GLN A 284 -3.11 8.37 -0.85
C GLN A 284 -3.76 7.18 -0.15
N VAL A 285 -4.15 7.31 1.11
CA VAL A 285 -4.97 6.30 1.82
C VAL A 285 -6.26 5.99 1.06
N LEU A 286 -6.79 6.97 0.31
CA LEU A 286 -7.97 6.80 -0.52
C LEU A 286 -7.65 6.51 -2.01
N TYR A 287 -6.38 6.46 -2.38
CA TYR A 287 -5.98 6.12 -3.75
C TYR A 287 -5.98 4.61 -3.97
N ASP A 288 -7.16 4.01 -3.95
CA ASP A 288 -7.37 2.57 -4.13
C ASP A 288 -8.64 2.34 -4.97
N PRO A 289 -8.60 1.44 -5.99
CA PRO A 289 -9.76 1.09 -6.83
C PRO A 289 -10.99 0.62 -6.04
N ILE A 290 -10.81 0.07 -4.83
CA ILE A 290 -11.92 -0.35 -3.97
C ILE A 290 -12.87 0.81 -3.65
N LEU A 291 -12.37 2.06 -3.65
CA LEU A 291 -13.21 3.24 -3.47
C LEU A 291 -14.32 3.33 -4.52
N MET A 292 -14.04 2.86 -5.75
CA MET A 292 -15.02 2.85 -6.85
C MET A 292 -16.18 1.88 -6.57
N THR A 293 -15.91 0.81 -5.82
CA THR A 293 -16.94 -0.18 -5.45
C THR A 293 -17.71 0.22 -4.21
N LEU A 294 -17.10 1.00 -3.32
CA LEU A 294 -17.71 1.45 -2.05
C LEU A 294 -18.56 2.71 -2.20
N THR A 295 -18.40 3.48 -3.29
CA THR A 295 -19.08 4.76 -3.48
C THR A 295 -19.64 4.89 -4.91
N GLN A 296 -20.69 5.68 -5.06
CA GLN A 296 -21.11 6.12 -6.39
C GLN A 296 -20.23 7.28 -6.87
N TYR A 297 -20.15 7.50 -8.18
CA TYR A 297 -19.36 8.62 -8.72
C TYR A 297 -19.78 9.96 -8.11
N LYS A 298 -21.07 10.19 -7.94
CA LYS A 298 -21.63 11.41 -7.37
C LYS A 298 -21.21 11.68 -5.92
N ASP A 299 -20.91 10.64 -5.15
CA ASP A 299 -20.46 10.78 -3.77
C ASP A 299 -19.01 11.34 -3.70
N ARG A 300 -18.22 11.12 -4.75
CA ARG A 300 -16.79 11.46 -4.80
C ARG A 300 -16.41 12.44 -5.90
N GLU A 301 -17.39 13.09 -6.57
CA GLU A 301 -17.09 14.03 -7.67
C GLU A 301 -16.27 15.25 -7.22
N ARG A 302 -16.30 15.60 -5.92
CA ARG A 302 -15.52 16.70 -5.33
C ARG A 302 -14.21 16.23 -4.68
N LEU A 303 -13.86 14.95 -4.83
CA LEU A 303 -12.70 14.36 -4.17
C LEU A 303 -11.42 14.64 -4.93
N LEU A 304 -10.45 15.25 -4.24
CA LEU A 304 -9.09 15.50 -4.69
C LEU A 304 -8.12 14.71 -3.80
N ILE A 305 -7.32 13.83 -4.41
CA ILE A 305 -6.41 12.93 -3.70
C ILE A 305 -4.97 13.30 -4.02
N ALA A 306 -4.13 13.41 -3.00
CA ALA A 306 -2.68 13.45 -3.18
C ALA A 306 -2.12 12.03 -3.09
N ASN A 307 -1.32 11.63 -4.08
CA ASN A 307 -0.66 10.33 -4.13
C ASN A 307 0.82 10.51 -4.48
N SER A 308 1.69 9.81 -3.77
CA SER A 308 3.14 9.86 -3.93
C SER A 308 3.74 8.64 -4.63
N ILE A 309 2.91 7.69 -5.04
CA ILE A 309 3.33 6.53 -5.82
C ILE A 309 3.52 6.94 -7.28
N ASP A 310 4.73 6.81 -7.79
CA ASP A 310 5.03 7.05 -9.21
C ASP A 310 4.68 5.83 -10.07
N ARG A 311 4.48 6.10 -11.36
CA ARG A 311 4.29 5.05 -12.35
C ARG A 311 5.62 4.37 -12.66
N VAL A 312 5.60 3.05 -12.75
CA VAL A 312 6.69 2.22 -13.27
C VAL A 312 6.30 1.64 -14.63
N SER A 313 7.23 0.98 -15.31
CA SER A 313 6.91 0.27 -16.55
C SER A 313 5.83 -0.81 -16.31
N SER A 314 5.00 -1.06 -17.32
CA SER A 314 3.97 -2.12 -17.22
C SER A 314 4.59 -3.49 -16.96
N GLU A 315 5.73 -3.77 -17.59
CA GLU A 315 6.45 -5.02 -17.42
C GLU A 315 6.90 -5.25 -15.97
N LEU A 316 7.52 -4.25 -15.33
CA LEU A 316 7.90 -4.34 -13.92
C LEU A 316 6.68 -4.51 -13.01
N LYS A 317 5.61 -3.73 -13.27
CA LYS A 317 4.37 -3.83 -12.53
C LYS A 317 3.76 -5.24 -12.63
N ASP A 318 3.69 -5.79 -13.85
CA ASP A 318 3.11 -7.11 -14.11
C ASP A 318 3.95 -8.20 -13.44
N ASN A 319 5.29 -8.13 -13.52
CA ASN A 319 6.18 -9.04 -12.79
C ASN A 319 5.90 -9.04 -11.29
N ILE A 320 5.88 -7.86 -10.66
CA ILE A 320 5.62 -7.77 -9.21
C ILE A 320 4.21 -8.26 -8.88
N SER A 321 3.21 -7.93 -9.70
CA SER A 321 1.83 -8.35 -9.50
C SER A 321 1.66 -9.87 -9.62
N ASN A 322 2.42 -10.54 -10.51
CA ASN A 322 2.40 -11.99 -10.64
C ASN A 322 2.91 -12.72 -9.38
N PHE A 323 3.79 -12.09 -8.61
CA PHE A 323 4.20 -12.57 -7.28
C PHE A 323 3.23 -12.15 -6.17
N GLY A 324 2.26 -11.27 -6.43
CA GLY A 324 1.27 -10.81 -5.47
C GLY A 324 1.63 -9.51 -4.75
N GLY A 325 2.62 -8.76 -5.22
CA GLY A 325 2.90 -7.38 -4.77
C GLY A 325 1.98 -6.37 -5.47
N ASN A 326 1.70 -5.24 -4.82
CA ASN A 326 0.80 -4.19 -5.32
C ASN A 326 1.44 -2.80 -5.26
N ILE A 327 2.42 -2.55 -6.09
CA ILE A 327 3.15 -1.27 -6.14
C ILE A 327 2.35 -0.09 -6.70
N SER A 328 1.13 -0.32 -7.19
CA SER A 328 0.29 0.76 -7.75
C SER A 328 -0.57 1.45 -6.70
N TYR A 329 -0.93 0.76 -5.63
CA TYR A 329 -1.87 1.24 -4.62
C TYR A 329 -1.36 1.05 -3.19
N GLU A 330 -0.51 0.05 -2.95
CA GLU A 330 0.11 -0.19 -1.63
C GLU A 330 1.44 0.55 -1.54
N TRP A 331 1.47 1.61 -0.74
CA TRP A 331 2.66 2.45 -0.64
C TRP A 331 3.87 1.74 0.00
N VAL A 332 3.62 0.77 0.89
CA VAL A 332 4.69 -0.03 1.51
C VAL A 332 5.40 -0.86 0.44
N ASP A 333 4.65 -1.45 -0.49
CA ASP A 333 5.20 -2.20 -1.61
C ASP A 333 5.99 -1.29 -2.55
N TYR A 334 5.44 -0.12 -2.88
CA TYR A 334 6.18 0.85 -3.70
C TYR A 334 7.45 1.34 -3.02
N SER A 335 7.40 1.65 -1.72
CA SER A 335 8.61 2.02 -0.96
C SER A 335 9.61 0.86 -0.92
N THR A 336 9.15 -0.37 -0.73
CA THR A 336 10.01 -1.58 -0.78
C THR A 336 10.68 -1.72 -2.14
N LEU A 337 9.95 -1.50 -3.24
CA LEU A 337 10.52 -1.49 -4.60
C LEU A 337 11.61 -0.42 -4.74
N VAL A 338 11.35 0.82 -4.30
CA VAL A 338 12.35 1.91 -4.31
C VAL A 338 13.59 1.47 -3.54
N GLY A 339 13.40 0.87 -2.37
CA GLY A 339 14.47 0.40 -1.51
C GLY A 339 15.33 -0.69 -2.14
N VAL A 340 14.72 -1.78 -2.58
CA VAL A 340 15.49 -2.89 -3.18
C VAL A 340 16.19 -2.45 -4.47
N ASN A 341 15.54 -1.63 -5.30
CA ASN A 341 16.17 -1.06 -6.48
C ASN A 341 17.41 -0.22 -6.11
N TYR A 342 17.27 0.68 -5.13
CA TYR A 342 18.38 1.53 -4.69
C TYR A 342 19.53 0.74 -4.05
N LEU A 343 19.20 -0.25 -3.21
CA LEU A 343 20.21 -1.11 -2.58
C LEU A 343 21.09 -1.82 -3.63
N LEU A 344 20.48 -2.28 -4.72
CA LEU A 344 21.16 -3.12 -5.72
C LEU A 344 21.72 -2.35 -6.90
N LYS A 345 21.05 -1.31 -7.36
CA LYS A 345 21.37 -0.60 -8.60
C LYS A 345 21.56 0.92 -8.40
N GLY A 346 21.38 1.44 -7.19
CA GLY A 346 21.42 2.88 -6.91
C GLY A 346 20.25 3.64 -7.57
N ASN A 347 20.43 4.95 -7.77
CA ASN A 347 19.51 5.75 -8.55
C ASN A 347 19.65 5.43 -10.04
N ASN A 348 18.64 4.83 -10.64
CA ASN A 348 18.59 4.46 -12.05
C ASN A 348 17.25 4.84 -12.69
N GLU A 349 16.97 4.38 -13.90
CA GLU A 349 15.73 4.71 -14.63
C GLU A 349 14.60 3.67 -14.43
N ILE A 350 14.86 2.55 -13.75
CA ILE A 350 13.83 1.52 -13.48
C ILE A 350 12.74 2.09 -12.58
N VAL A 351 13.15 2.85 -11.55
CA VAL A 351 12.27 3.54 -10.62
C VAL A 351 12.58 5.03 -10.65
N SER A 352 11.54 5.86 -10.89
CA SER A 352 11.68 7.32 -11.00
C SER A 352 12.02 8.00 -9.68
N THR A 353 11.49 7.46 -8.56
CA THR A 353 11.77 7.96 -7.20
C THR A 353 13.26 7.83 -6.89
N LYS A 354 13.90 8.95 -6.58
CA LYS A 354 15.34 9.03 -6.26
C LYS A 354 15.56 9.02 -4.76
N VAL A 355 16.71 8.52 -4.36
CA VAL A 355 17.22 8.63 -2.99
C VAL A 355 18.27 9.73 -2.95
N GLU A 356 18.05 10.74 -2.11
CA GLU A 356 18.94 11.88 -1.92
C GLU A 356 19.12 12.13 -0.41
N ASN A 357 20.33 12.39 0.02
CA ASN A 357 20.63 12.67 1.42
C ASN A 357 20.02 11.65 2.41
N ASN A 358 20.15 10.36 2.11
CA ASN A 358 19.62 9.24 2.90
C ASN A 358 18.07 9.11 2.91
N GLN A 359 17.34 9.85 2.06
CA GLN A 359 15.88 9.81 2.02
C GLN A 359 15.38 9.57 0.59
N ALA A 360 14.42 8.67 0.42
CA ALA A 360 13.67 8.56 -0.83
C ALA A 360 12.75 9.80 -0.99
N ILE A 361 12.84 10.45 -2.15
CA ILE A 361 12.15 11.71 -2.43
C ILE A 361 10.89 11.42 -3.23
N TYR A 362 9.75 11.52 -2.59
CA TYR A 362 8.44 11.34 -3.19
C TYR A 362 7.80 12.69 -3.50
N ILE A 363 7.37 12.88 -4.74
CA ILE A 363 6.70 14.11 -5.17
C ILE A 363 5.20 13.85 -5.24
N PRO A 364 4.37 14.44 -4.35
CA PRO A 364 2.93 14.25 -4.39
C PRO A 364 2.33 14.80 -5.69
N LYS A 365 1.55 13.96 -6.38
CA LYS A 365 0.72 14.31 -7.53
C LYS A 365 -0.75 14.32 -7.12
N LEU A 366 -1.55 15.12 -7.81
CA LEU A 366 -2.95 15.27 -7.50
C LEU A 366 -3.82 14.48 -8.48
N TYR A 367 -4.85 13.85 -7.96
CA TYR A 367 -5.78 13.03 -8.71
C TYR A 367 -7.21 13.39 -8.40
N ILE A 368 -8.04 13.53 -9.42
CA ILE A 368 -9.49 13.57 -9.29
C ILE A 368 -10.06 12.16 -9.48
N SER A 369 -11.16 11.90 -8.79
CA SER A 369 -11.94 10.69 -8.98
C SER A 369 -12.83 10.83 -10.22
N THR A 370 -12.90 9.79 -11.04
CA THR A 370 -13.80 9.66 -12.19
C THR A 370 -14.77 8.51 -11.97
N ALA A 371 -15.66 8.27 -12.93
CA ALA A 371 -16.56 7.11 -12.88
C ALA A 371 -15.79 5.77 -12.86
N PHE A 372 -14.60 5.72 -13.44
CA PHE A 372 -13.85 4.48 -13.71
C PHE A 372 -12.50 4.38 -12.99
N GLY A 373 -12.12 5.37 -12.19
CA GLY A 373 -10.82 5.39 -11.51
C GLY A 373 -10.33 6.80 -11.21
N PHE A 374 -9.02 6.95 -11.17
CA PHE A 374 -8.35 8.21 -10.83
C PHE A 374 -7.62 8.76 -12.04
N VAL A 375 -7.69 10.10 -12.22
CA VAL A 375 -6.99 10.82 -13.28
C VAL A 375 -6.12 11.89 -12.65
N GLU A 376 -4.83 11.90 -13.01
CA GLU A 376 -3.87 12.91 -12.57
C GLU A 376 -4.25 14.27 -13.17
N ILE A 377 -4.25 15.29 -12.33
CA ILE A 377 -4.38 16.69 -12.76
C ILE A 377 -3.01 17.36 -12.76
N LYS A 378 -2.77 18.19 -13.77
CA LYS A 378 -1.50 18.92 -13.93
C LYS A 378 -1.56 20.29 -13.28
#